data_6e517953278333ed0fb760b89aa4be7a
#
_entry.id   6e517953278333ed0fb760b89aa4be7a
#
_cell.length_a   1.000
_cell.length_b   1.000
_cell.length_c   1.000
_cell.angle_alpha   90.00
_cell.angle_beta   90.00
_cell.angle_gamma   90.00
#
_symmetry.space_group_name_H-M   'P 1'
#
loop_
_entity.id
_entity.type
_entity.pdbx_description
1 polymer ?
#
loop_
_entity_poly.entity_id
_entity_poly.type
_entity_poly.pdbx_seq_one_letter_code
_entity_poly.pdbx_strand_id
1 'polypeptide(L)'
;MLKLIKRLRRSDILMALLCSVLVLGQIYFDLELPDYMSDLTVLIETPGSTMSDILYTGLEMLGCTLASAALCVICGYLTAKVAAGFALTVREAVFNKIADFSQHEMMSFSVPSLINRTTNDITQVQMVIAMGLQLIIKAPIMAVWAVIKIIDKSWELSVITAGFIVALLMVMLIVICLVLPRFRRVQKLTDRINQVAHENLTGINVVHAYNAEDYQNSKFEGSNSRLMRTQLFNQRTFAFLMPVVTLGMNSLALVIYWVGAALVNAVPAADTAARLESFSNIVVFGTYATYVVMSIMMLVIIIMLLPAAQVSAQRINEVLDSDTSIHEGRRTDSPDTGTVEFRNVSF
;
A
#
# COMPACT_ATOMS: atom_id res chain seq x y z
N MET A 1 -1.67 14.82 5.07
CA MET A 1 -0.52 13.93 5.16
C MET A 1 0.83 14.64 5.12
N LEU A 2 1.10 15.53 4.16
CA LEU A 2 2.37 16.26 4.05
C LEU A 2 2.77 17.03 5.33
N LYS A 3 1.80 17.63 6.07
CA LYS A 3 2.08 18.30 7.35
C LYS A 3 2.63 17.34 8.42
N LEU A 4 2.13 16.09 8.46
CA LEU A 4 2.60 15.09 9.41
C LEU A 4 3.99 14.57 9.03
N ILE A 5 4.27 14.39 7.75
CA ILE A 5 5.60 13.96 7.27
C ILE A 5 6.68 14.98 7.65
N LYS A 6 6.37 16.28 7.66
CA LYS A 6 7.29 17.33 8.12
C LYS A 6 7.68 17.21 9.61
N ARG A 7 6.92 16.44 10.41
CA ARG A 7 7.23 16.20 11.83
C ARG A 7 8.18 14.99 12.05
N LEU A 8 8.63 14.34 10.97
CA LEU A 8 9.67 13.31 11.05
C LEU A 8 10.95 13.90 11.66
N ARG A 9 11.59 13.14 12.51
CA ARG A 9 12.91 13.45 13.07
C ARG A 9 13.95 13.45 11.94
N ARG A 10 14.99 14.26 12.06
CA ARG A 10 16.10 14.28 11.07
C ARG A 10 16.71 12.90 10.86
N SER A 11 16.82 12.10 11.92
CA SER A 11 17.28 10.70 11.85
C SER A 11 16.37 9.82 11.00
N ASP A 12 15.04 10.00 11.09
CA ASP A 12 14.07 9.19 10.35
C ASP A 12 14.08 9.56 8.86
N ILE A 13 14.28 10.84 8.55
CA ILE A 13 14.46 11.31 7.17
C ILE A 13 15.72 10.71 6.56
N LEU A 14 16.86 10.71 7.31
CA LEU A 14 18.10 10.10 6.84
C LEU A 14 17.95 8.59 6.60
N MET A 15 17.27 7.88 7.51
CA MET A 15 16.98 6.46 7.36
C MET A 15 16.04 6.19 6.16
N ALA A 16 15.07 7.05 5.91
CA ALA A 16 14.18 6.94 4.75
C ALA A 16 14.94 7.16 3.43
N LEU A 17 15.86 8.13 3.38
CA LEU A 17 16.74 8.35 2.23
C LEU A 17 17.68 7.16 2.00
N LEU A 18 18.28 6.63 3.07
CA LEU A 18 19.12 5.43 2.98
C LEU A 18 18.30 4.23 2.47
N CYS A 19 17.09 4.03 2.99
CA CYS A 19 16.18 2.99 2.52
C CYS A 19 15.88 3.16 1.02
N SER A 20 15.68 4.39 0.55
CA SER A 20 15.44 4.68 -0.87
C SER A 20 16.61 4.24 -1.75
N VAL A 21 17.84 4.52 -1.33
CA VAL A 21 19.06 4.11 -2.05
C VAL A 21 19.21 2.58 -2.05
N LEU A 22 18.95 1.93 -0.91
CA LEU A 22 19.01 0.47 -0.82
C LEU A 22 17.94 -0.22 -1.65
N VAL A 23 16.74 0.36 -1.76
CA VAL A 23 15.68 -0.12 -2.66
C VAL A 23 16.11 -0.04 -4.12
N LEU A 24 16.82 1.02 -4.53
CA LEU A 24 17.40 1.11 -5.88
C LEU A 24 18.41 -0.02 -6.13
N GLY A 25 19.31 -0.26 -5.17
CA GLY A 25 20.24 -1.39 -5.24
C GLY A 25 19.53 -2.74 -5.32
N GLN A 26 18.45 -2.93 -4.55
CA GLN A 26 17.64 -4.13 -4.61
C GLN A 26 17.00 -4.32 -6.00
N ILE A 27 16.43 -3.25 -6.59
CA ILE A 27 15.83 -3.31 -7.94
C ILE A 27 16.89 -3.67 -8.98
N TYR A 28 18.10 -3.12 -8.86
CA TYR A 28 19.20 -3.44 -9.75
C TYR A 28 19.50 -4.95 -9.73
N PHE A 29 19.71 -5.54 -8.56
CA PHE A 29 19.96 -6.99 -8.45
C PHE A 29 18.77 -7.84 -8.90
N ASP A 30 17.53 -7.42 -8.59
CA ASP A 30 16.32 -8.14 -9.03
C ASP A 30 16.21 -8.16 -10.56
N LEU A 31 16.63 -7.09 -11.26
CA LEU A 31 16.56 -6.97 -12.72
C LEU A 31 17.78 -7.53 -13.47
N GLU A 32 18.90 -7.77 -12.79
CA GLU A 32 20.05 -8.48 -13.37
C GLU A 32 19.85 -10.00 -13.37
N LEU A 33 19.06 -10.53 -12.45
CA LEU A 33 18.79 -11.96 -12.33
C LEU A 33 18.32 -12.64 -13.63
N PRO A 34 17.35 -12.06 -14.39
CA PRO A 34 16.94 -12.63 -15.66
C PRO A 34 18.05 -12.63 -16.73
N ASP A 35 18.92 -11.62 -16.73
CA ASP A 35 20.03 -11.57 -17.69
C ASP A 35 21.06 -12.70 -17.40
N TYR A 36 21.42 -12.93 -16.13
CA TYR A 36 22.24 -14.10 -15.75
C TYR A 36 21.57 -15.44 -16.10
N MET A 37 20.22 -15.51 -16.02
CA MET A 37 19.48 -16.71 -16.45
C MET A 37 19.57 -16.91 -17.98
N SER A 38 19.62 -15.80 -18.74
CA SER A 38 19.90 -15.83 -20.18
C SER A 38 21.29 -16.43 -20.47
N ASP A 39 22.31 -15.87 -19.82
CA ASP A 39 23.70 -16.29 -19.99
C ASP A 39 23.88 -17.77 -19.63
N LEU A 40 23.28 -18.21 -18.53
CA LEU A 40 23.29 -19.62 -18.14
C LEU A 40 22.65 -20.51 -19.18
N THR A 41 21.50 -20.11 -19.75
CA THR A 41 20.80 -20.87 -20.79
C THR A 41 21.68 -21.02 -22.05
N VAL A 42 22.33 -19.96 -22.47
CA VAL A 42 23.24 -19.95 -23.61
C VAL A 42 24.47 -20.84 -23.34
N LEU A 43 25.04 -20.77 -22.15
CA LEU A 43 26.19 -21.60 -21.75
C LEU A 43 25.87 -23.08 -21.74
N ILE A 44 24.70 -23.50 -21.27
CA ILE A 44 24.30 -24.93 -21.20
C ILE A 44 24.18 -25.53 -22.60
N GLU A 45 23.70 -24.78 -23.58
CA GLU A 45 23.46 -25.30 -24.93
C GLU A 45 24.64 -25.05 -25.90
N THR A 46 25.63 -24.25 -25.50
CA THR A 46 26.81 -23.98 -26.36
C THR A 46 27.80 -25.15 -26.33
N PRO A 47 28.08 -25.78 -27.46
CA PRO A 47 29.08 -26.85 -27.52
C PRO A 47 30.47 -26.35 -27.13
N GLY A 48 31.08 -26.94 -26.11
CA GLY A 48 32.40 -26.54 -25.62
C GLY A 48 32.40 -25.75 -24.29
N SER A 49 31.25 -25.39 -23.76
CA SER A 49 31.15 -24.82 -22.42
C SER A 49 31.62 -25.80 -21.36
N THR A 50 32.40 -25.32 -20.40
CA THR A 50 32.87 -26.20 -19.32
C THR A 50 31.88 -26.14 -18.15
N MET A 51 31.84 -27.20 -17.34
CA MET A 51 31.05 -27.23 -16.12
C MET A 51 31.47 -26.08 -15.15
N SER A 52 32.72 -25.66 -15.24
CA SER A 52 33.25 -24.53 -14.46
C SER A 52 32.57 -23.23 -14.82
N ASP A 53 32.31 -22.95 -16.11
CA ASP A 53 31.68 -21.72 -16.57
C ASP A 53 30.20 -21.65 -16.11
N ILE A 54 29.50 -22.78 -16.19
CA ILE A 54 28.11 -22.92 -15.73
C ILE A 54 28.02 -22.70 -14.22
N LEU A 55 28.94 -23.29 -13.44
CA LEU A 55 28.98 -23.13 -11.99
C LEU A 55 29.35 -21.69 -11.59
N TYR A 56 30.24 -21.04 -12.34
CA TYR A 56 30.61 -19.64 -12.07
C TYR A 56 29.42 -18.69 -12.26
N THR A 57 28.74 -18.76 -13.41
CA THR A 57 27.52 -17.95 -13.68
C THR A 57 26.41 -18.27 -12.67
N GLY A 58 26.24 -19.55 -12.29
CA GLY A 58 25.29 -19.93 -11.23
C GLY A 58 25.64 -19.35 -9.87
N LEU A 59 26.94 -19.23 -9.55
CA LEU A 59 27.40 -18.59 -8.31
C LEU A 59 27.17 -17.07 -8.32
N GLU A 60 27.40 -16.41 -9.46
CA GLU A 60 27.06 -15.00 -9.64
C GLU A 60 25.57 -14.73 -9.43
N MET A 61 24.71 -15.56 -10.05
CA MET A 61 23.28 -15.51 -9.88
C MET A 61 22.84 -15.71 -8.42
N LEU A 62 23.48 -16.66 -7.71
CA LEU A 62 23.26 -16.88 -6.29
C LEU A 62 23.71 -15.67 -5.47
N GLY A 63 24.87 -15.08 -5.80
CA GLY A 63 25.38 -13.85 -5.17
C GLY A 63 24.42 -12.68 -5.32
N CYS A 64 23.90 -12.42 -6.51
CA CYS A 64 22.89 -11.42 -6.79
C CYS A 64 21.60 -11.65 -5.98
N THR A 65 21.12 -12.88 -5.92
CA THR A 65 19.91 -13.24 -5.15
C THR A 65 20.13 -13.00 -3.64
N LEU A 66 21.27 -13.42 -3.11
CA LEU A 66 21.60 -13.18 -1.69
C LEU A 66 21.77 -11.70 -1.38
N ALA A 67 22.37 -10.93 -2.30
CA ALA A 67 22.50 -9.48 -2.16
C ALA A 67 21.13 -8.79 -2.16
N SER A 68 20.24 -9.13 -3.10
CA SER A 68 18.87 -8.63 -3.12
C SER A 68 18.11 -8.98 -1.84
N ALA A 69 18.20 -10.23 -1.38
CA ALA A 69 17.56 -10.68 -0.14
C ALA A 69 18.09 -9.91 1.08
N ALA A 70 19.40 -9.72 1.19
CA ALA A 70 20.00 -8.94 2.27
C ALA A 70 19.52 -7.48 2.27
N LEU A 71 19.50 -6.84 1.09
CA LEU A 71 18.98 -5.48 0.93
C LEU A 71 17.49 -5.41 1.30
N CYS A 72 16.68 -6.39 0.91
CA CYS A 72 15.26 -6.47 1.26
C CYS A 72 15.06 -6.49 2.79
N VAL A 73 15.82 -7.32 3.51
CA VAL A 73 15.75 -7.43 4.98
C VAL A 73 16.18 -6.12 5.63
N ILE A 74 17.29 -5.50 5.19
CA ILE A 74 17.77 -4.23 5.71
C ILE A 74 16.74 -3.12 5.47
N CYS A 75 16.17 -3.04 4.25
CA CYS A 75 15.10 -2.10 3.91
C CYS A 75 13.87 -2.31 4.80
N GLY A 76 13.46 -3.56 5.03
CA GLY A 76 12.33 -3.90 5.91
C GLY A 76 12.56 -3.40 7.34
N TYR A 77 13.76 -3.63 7.89
CA TYR A 77 14.13 -3.14 9.21
C TYR A 77 14.13 -1.61 9.30
N LEU A 78 14.76 -0.92 8.33
CA LEU A 78 14.82 0.54 8.30
C LEU A 78 13.43 1.15 8.18
N THR A 79 12.60 0.60 7.30
CA THR A 79 11.23 1.08 7.09
C THR A 79 10.38 0.89 8.35
N ALA A 80 10.48 -0.26 9.02
CA ALA A 80 9.79 -0.51 10.28
C ALA A 80 10.22 0.49 11.37
N LYS A 81 11.51 0.78 11.46
CA LYS A 81 12.08 1.75 12.41
C LYS A 81 11.60 3.17 12.12
N VAL A 82 11.59 3.60 10.86
CA VAL A 82 11.06 4.91 10.44
C VAL A 82 9.56 5.02 10.77
N ALA A 83 8.77 4.00 10.44
CA ALA A 83 7.33 4.00 10.71
C ALA A 83 7.02 4.03 12.21
N ALA A 84 7.77 3.27 13.02
CA ALA A 84 7.63 3.28 14.48
C ALA A 84 8.08 4.62 15.09
N GLY A 85 9.19 5.19 14.63
CA GLY A 85 9.69 6.51 15.06
C GLY A 85 8.69 7.62 14.73
N PHE A 86 8.10 7.60 13.53
CA PHE A 86 7.03 8.49 13.15
C PHE A 86 5.82 8.38 14.07
N ALA A 87 5.33 7.15 14.31
CA ALA A 87 4.18 6.92 15.18
C ALA A 87 4.43 7.39 16.61
N LEU A 88 5.64 7.17 17.15
CA LEU A 88 6.05 7.67 18.46
C LEU A 88 5.97 9.20 18.51
N THR A 89 6.60 9.89 17.56
CA THR A 89 6.64 11.37 17.52
C THR A 89 5.25 11.99 17.37
N VAL A 90 4.40 11.41 16.51
CA VAL A 90 3.04 11.91 16.32
C VAL A 90 2.17 11.62 17.55
N ARG A 91 2.31 10.43 18.16
CA ARG A 91 1.57 10.06 19.38
C ARG A 91 1.91 10.97 20.55
N GLU A 92 3.21 11.24 20.74
CA GLU A 92 3.69 12.20 21.74
C GLU A 92 3.14 13.61 21.50
N ALA A 93 3.18 14.10 20.26
CA ALA A 93 2.67 15.43 19.91
C ALA A 93 1.14 15.55 20.12
N VAL A 94 0.38 14.52 19.74
CA VAL A 94 -1.08 14.49 19.93
C VAL A 94 -1.42 14.40 21.40
N PHE A 95 -0.73 13.56 22.17
CA PHE A 95 -0.95 13.40 23.60
C PHE A 95 -0.68 14.70 24.36
N ASN A 96 0.46 15.35 24.13
CA ASN A 96 0.80 16.61 24.75
C ASN A 96 -0.22 17.68 24.39
N LYS A 97 -0.65 17.74 23.12
CA LYS A 97 -1.68 18.71 22.69
C LYS A 97 -3.01 18.50 23.39
N ILE A 98 -3.43 17.25 23.58
CA ILE A 98 -4.67 16.91 24.31
C ILE A 98 -4.53 17.23 25.81
N ALA A 99 -3.34 17.08 26.39
CA ALA A 99 -3.10 17.45 27.79
C ALA A 99 -3.26 18.97 28.03
N ASP A 100 -3.01 19.79 27.01
CA ASP A 100 -3.17 21.24 27.06
C ASP A 100 -4.62 21.70 26.77
N PHE A 101 -5.56 20.78 26.45
CA PHE A 101 -6.94 21.13 26.15
C PHE A 101 -7.73 21.59 27.37
N SER A 102 -8.55 22.62 27.20
CA SER A 102 -9.56 23.00 28.15
C SER A 102 -10.81 22.12 28.05
N GLN A 103 -11.74 22.30 28.96
CA GLN A 103 -13.05 21.63 28.93
C GLN A 103 -13.81 21.88 27.62
N HIS A 104 -13.63 23.05 27.02
CA HIS A 104 -14.28 23.42 25.76
C HIS A 104 -13.79 22.58 24.58
N GLU A 105 -12.48 22.45 24.42
CA GLU A 105 -11.89 21.62 23.36
C GLU A 105 -12.21 20.13 23.58
N MET A 106 -12.13 19.65 24.83
CA MET A 106 -12.49 18.27 25.17
C MET A 106 -13.93 17.92 24.79
N MET A 107 -14.87 18.86 24.96
CA MET A 107 -16.28 18.67 24.57
C MET A 107 -16.45 18.73 23.03
N SER A 108 -15.70 19.59 22.33
CA SER A 108 -15.79 19.72 20.87
C SER A 108 -15.35 18.49 20.11
N PHE A 109 -14.31 17.79 20.60
CA PHE A 109 -13.78 16.59 19.95
C PHE A 109 -14.41 15.28 20.45
N SER A 110 -15.02 15.22 21.61
CA SER A 110 -15.43 14.07 22.39
C SER A 110 -14.28 13.10 22.76
N VAL A 111 -14.33 12.55 23.96
CA VAL A 111 -13.28 11.65 24.48
C VAL A 111 -13.07 10.38 23.60
N PRO A 112 -14.14 9.67 23.15
CA PRO A 112 -13.94 8.51 22.28
C PRO A 112 -13.25 8.86 20.96
N SER A 113 -13.54 10.04 20.39
CA SER A 113 -12.89 10.52 19.16
C SER A 113 -11.40 10.78 19.36
N LEU A 114 -11.01 11.42 20.48
CA LEU A 114 -9.60 11.67 20.82
C LEU A 114 -8.82 10.38 21.04
N ILE A 115 -9.42 9.40 21.71
CA ILE A 115 -8.81 8.07 21.88
C ILE A 115 -8.56 7.42 20.53
N ASN A 116 -9.55 7.43 19.62
CA ASN A 116 -9.39 6.83 18.30
C ASN A 116 -8.31 7.53 17.46
N ARG A 117 -8.20 8.86 17.56
CA ARG A 117 -7.18 9.67 16.87
C ARG A 117 -5.78 9.38 17.40
N THR A 118 -5.63 9.13 18.70
CA THR A 118 -4.34 8.82 19.35
C THR A 118 -3.88 7.39 19.10
N THR A 119 -4.81 6.48 18.83
CA THR A 119 -4.53 5.04 18.67
C THR A 119 -4.64 4.61 17.20
N ASN A 120 -5.86 4.41 16.73
CA ASN A 120 -6.14 3.80 15.44
C ASN A 120 -5.73 4.66 14.25
N ASP A 121 -6.02 5.98 14.29
CA ASP A 121 -5.67 6.88 13.19
C ASP A 121 -4.15 6.98 13.00
N ILE A 122 -3.36 7.03 14.09
CA ILE A 122 -1.89 7.02 14.00
C ILE A 122 -1.40 5.69 13.46
N THR A 123 -1.97 4.55 13.90
CA THR A 123 -1.61 3.23 13.38
C THR A 123 -1.91 3.09 11.89
N GLN A 124 -3.01 3.67 11.41
CA GLN A 124 -3.35 3.67 9.99
C GLN A 124 -2.33 4.45 9.15
N VAL A 125 -1.90 5.63 9.61
CA VAL A 125 -0.85 6.40 8.94
C VAL A 125 0.50 5.68 9.01
N GLN A 126 0.84 5.09 10.15
CA GLN A 126 2.06 4.28 10.35
C GLN A 126 2.12 3.12 9.36
N MET A 127 1.00 2.40 9.15
CA MET A 127 0.93 1.29 8.20
C MET A 127 1.24 1.75 6.77
N VAL A 128 0.67 2.90 6.36
CA VAL A 128 0.96 3.45 5.02
C VAL A 128 2.40 3.91 4.89
N ILE A 129 3.04 4.43 5.94
CA ILE A 129 4.47 4.76 5.91
C ILE A 129 5.30 3.48 5.81
N ALA A 130 4.98 2.44 6.62
CA ALA A 130 5.69 1.17 6.62
C ALA A 130 5.63 0.45 5.26
N MET A 131 4.46 0.38 4.64
CA MET A 131 4.30 -0.26 3.33
C MET A 131 4.66 0.67 2.18
N GLY A 132 4.28 1.95 2.29
CA GLY A 132 4.39 2.93 1.22
C GLY A 132 5.84 3.31 0.92
N LEU A 133 6.71 3.41 1.93
CA LEU A 133 8.09 3.85 1.74
C LEU A 133 8.85 2.95 0.73
N GLN A 134 8.67 1.65 0.80
CA GLN A 134 9.27 0.71 -0.16
C GLN A 134 8.49 0.67 -1.48
N LEU A 135 7.17 0.49 -1.42
CA LEU A 135 6.35 0.26 -2.60
C LEU A 135 6.27 1.49 -3.52
N ILE A 136 6.20 2.71 -2.96
CA ILE A 136 6.14 3.97 -3.72
C ILE A 136 7.41 4.18 -4.55
N ILE A 137 8.56 3.71 -4.04
CA ILE A 137 9.84 3.83 -4.74
C ILE A 137 10.04 2.64 -5.66
N LYS A 138 9.84 1.41 -5.16
CA LYS A 138 10.10 0.17 -5.90
C LYS A 138 9.20 0.05 -7.14
N ALA A 139 7.89 0.28 -7.01
CA ALA A 139 6.95 0.01 -8.09
C ALA A 139 7.18 0.85 -9.36
N PRO A 140 7.29 2.20 -9.31
CA PRO A 140 7.48 2.98 -10.54
C PRO A 140 8.86 2.75 -11.16
N ILE A 141 9.92 2.60 -10.35
CA ILE A 141 11.28 2.39 -10.85
C ILE A 141 11.39 1.02 -11.50
N MET A 142 10.88 -0.02 -10.85
CA MET A 142 10.85 -1.38 -11.40
C MET A 142 10.04 -1.44 -12.70
N ALA A 143 8.87 -0.75 -12.76
CA ALA A 143 8.07 -0.67 -13.98
C ALA A 143 8.85 -0.04 -15.13
N VAL A 144 9.44 1.15 -14.91
CA VAL A 144 10.18 1.89 -15.97
C VAL A 144 11.41 1.11 -16.41
N TRP A 145 12.18 0.59 -15.48
CA TRP A 145 13.42 -0.14 -15.81
C TRP A 145 13.14 -1.47 -16.51
N ALA A 146 12.14 -2.25 -16.04
CA ALA A 146 11.72 -3.47 -16.72
C ALA A 146 11.19 -3.19 -18.14
N VAL A 147 10.45 -2.09 -18.35
CA VAL A 147 10.00 -1.68 -19.70
C VAL A 147 11.18 -1.35 -20.60
N ILE A 148 12.19 -0.65 -20.09
CA ILE A 148 13.42 -0.35 -20.86
C ILE A 148 14.10 -1.66 -21.28
N LYS A 149 14.32 -2.59 -20.34
CA LYS A 149 14.92 -3.92 -20.62
C LYS A 149 14.11 -4.73 -21.64
N ILE A 150 12.78 -4.61 -21.64
CA ILE A 150 11.88 -5.27 -22.60
C ILE A 150 12.08 -4.73 -24.02
N ILE A 151 12.10 -3.40 -24.18
CA ILE A 151 12.20 -2.75 -25.51
C ILE A 151 13.51 -3.13 -26.19
N ASP A 152 14.60 -3.25 -25.44
CA ASP A 152 15.92 -3.61 -25.96
C ASP A 152 15.99 -5.06 -26.49
N LYS A 153 15.09 -5.96 -26.04
CA LYS A 153 15.12 -7.38 -26.42
C LYS A 153 14.30 -7.69 -27.67
N SER A 154 13.07 -7.18 -27.80
CA SER A 154 12.20 -7.39 -28.97
C SER A 154 11.07 -6.38 -29.00
N TRP A 155 10.92 -5.64 -30.07
CA TRP A 155 9.87 -4.64 -30.20
C TRP A 155 8.48 -5.29 -30.40
N GLU A 156 8.41 -6.42 -31.13
CA GLU A 156 7.17 -7.14 -31.40
C GLU A 156 6.53 -7.65 -30.10
N LEU A 157 7.33 -8.29 -29.26
CA LEU A 157 6.89 -8.78 -27.96
C LEU A 157 6.56 -7.63 -27.00
N SER A 158 7.26 -6.49 -27.14
CA SER A 158 7.00 -5.30 -26.33
C SER A 158 5.62 -4.71 -26.62
N VAL A 159 5.21 -4.63 -27.88
CA VAL A 159 3.87 -4.16 -28.29
C VAL A 159 2.78 -5.08 -27.72
N ILE A 160 2.97 -6.40 -27.83
CA ILE A 160 2.04 -7.37 -27.27
C ILE A 160 1.92 -7.19 -25.76
N THR A 161 3.04 -7.10 -25.05
CA THR A 161 3.05 -6.90 -23.60
C THR A 161 2.37 -5.58 -23.20
N ALA A 162 2.63 -4.50 -23.94
CA ALA A 162 1.95 -3.22 -23.72
C ALA A 162 0.43 -3.35 -23.89
N GLY A 163 -0.03 -4.08 -24.89
CA GLY A 163 -1.46 -4.37 -25.09
C GLY A 163 -2.09 -5.11 -23.89
N PHE A 164 -1.40 -6.15 -23.38
CA PHE A 164 -1.84 -6.87 -22.18
C PHE A 164 -1.85 -6.00 -20.93
N ILE A 165 -0.83 -5.15 -20.75
CA ILE A 165 -0.76 -4.21 -19.62
C ILE A 165 -1.94 -3.25 -19.67
N VAL A 166 -2.24 -2.65 -20.84
CA VAL A 166 -3.40 -1.76 -21.02
C VAL A 166 -4.70 -2.49 -20.73
N ALA A 167 -4.86 -3.73 -21.19
CA ALA A 167 -6.03 -4.54 -20.90
C ALA A 167 -6.19 -4.81 -19.40
N LEU A 168 -5.11 -5.19 -18.69
CA LEU A 168 -5.12 -5.38 -17.24
C LEU A 168 -5.44 -4.09 -16.48
N LEU A 169 -4.84 -2.96 -16.87
CA LEU A 169 -5.14 -1.66 -16.27
C LEU A 169 -6.60 -1.27 -16.49
N MET A 170 -7.17 -1.54 -17.65
CA MET A 170 -8.57 -1.30 -17.94
C MET A 170 -9.50 -2.14 -17.05
N VAL A 171 -9.19 -3.44 -16.89
CA VAL A 171 -9.94 -4.31 -15.95
C VAL A 171 -9.86 -3.78 -14.52
N MET A 172 -8.67 -3.41 -14.06
CA MET A 172 -8.49 -2.82 -12.73
C MET A 172 -9.28 -1.53 -12.54
N LEU A 173 -9.25 -0.64 -13.54
CA LEU A 173 -10.01 0.59 -13.52
C LEU A 173 -11.52 0.32 -13.43
N ILE A 174 -12.03 -0.63 -14.20
CA ILE A 174 -13.43 -1.05 -14.15
C ILE A 174 -13.80 -1.54 -12.75
N VAL A 175 -12.98 -2.40 -12.15
CA VAL A 175 -13.20 -2.91 -10.78
C VAL A 175 -13.22 -1.77 -9.77
N ILE A 176 -12.25 -0.86 -9.83
CA ILE A 176 -12.19 0.31 -8.94
C ILE A 176 -13.44 1.18 -9.10
N CYS A 177 -13.85 1.49 -10.33
CA CYS A 177 -15.04 2.29 -10.62
C CYS A 177 -16.35 1.62 -10.12
N LEU A 178 -16.42 0.29 -10.17
CA LEU A 178 -17.57 -0.46 -9.67
C LEU A 178 -17.63 -0.53 -8.15
N VAL A 179 -16.49 -0.68 -7.50
CA VAL A 179 -16.40 -0.95 -6.06
C VAL A 179 -16.38 0.34 -5.24
N LEU A 180 -15.66 1.38 -5.69
CA LEU A 180 -15.47 2.63 -4.94
C LEU A 180 -16.80 3.30 -4.51
N PRO A 181 -17.82 3.47 -5.36
CA PRO A 181 -19.10 4.05 -4.93
C PRO A 181 -19.84 3.15 -3.92
N ARG A 182 -19.66 1.83 -4.02
CA ARG A 182 -20.28 0.87 -3.11
C ARG A 182 -19.62 0.85 -1.74
N PHE A 183 -18.34 1.13 -1.63
CA PHE A 183 -17.67 1.32 -0.33
C PHE A 183 -18.32 2.44 0.48
N ARG A 184 -18.61 3.58 -0.15
CA ARG A 184 -19.35 4.69 0.50
C ARG A 184 -20.74 4.26 0.94
N ARG A 185 -21.39 3.40 0.16
CA ARG A 185 -22.72 2.87 0.50
C ARG A 185 -22.66 1.88 1.66
N VAL A 186 -21.64 1.02 1.70
CA VAL A 186 -21.38 0.12 2.84
C VAL A 186 -21.26 0.93 4.13
N GLN A 187 -20.49 2.03 4.13
CA GLN A 187 -20.33 2.89 5.30
C GLN A 187 -21.69 3.41 5.80
N LYS A 188 -22.51 3.99 4.90
CA LYS A 188 -23.86 4.47 5.26
C LYS A 188 -24.78 3.38 5.79
N LEU A 189 -24.67 2.15 5.26
CA LEU A 189 -25.46 1.02 5.73
C LEU A 189 -24.96 0.50 7.08
N THR A 190 -23.65 0.55 7.34
CA THR A 190 -23.08 0.25 8.65
C THR A 190 -23.54 1.26 9.71
N ASP A 191 -23.53 2.56 9.38
CA ASP A 191 -24.05 3.60 10.28
C ASP A 191 -25.53 3.37 10.58
N ARG A 192 -26.32 2.92 9.59
CA ARG A 192 -27.74 2.58 9.79
C ARG A 192 -27.94 1.39 10.70
N ILE A 193 -27.11 0.34 10.59
CA ILE A 193 -27.17 -0.81 11.51
C ILE A 193 -26.82 -0.37 12.92
N ASN A 194 -25.76 0.41 13.08
CA ASN A 194 -25.37 0.94 14.39
C ASN A 194 -26.48 1.80 15.01
N GLN A 195 -27.14 2.62 14.21
CA GLN A 195 -28.30 3.40 14.66
C GLN A 195 -29.44 2.50 15.13
N VAL A 196 -29.84 1.49 14.34
CA VAL A 196 -30.92 0.55 14.72
C VAL A 196 -30.56 -0.23 15.98
N ALA A 197 -29.31 -0.67 16.10
CA ALA A 197 -28.83 -1.36 17.30
C ALA A 197 -28.85 -0.44 18.52
N HIS A 198 -28.41 0.81 18.38
CA HIS A 198 -28.45 1.81 19.46
C HIS A 198 -29.87 2.15 19.90
N GLU A 199 -30.78 2.37 18.94
CA GLU A 199 -32.22 2.56 19.24
C GLU A 199 -32.80 1.38 20.03
N ASN A 200 -32.48 0.15 19.64
CA ASN A 200 -32.96 -1.06 20.32
C ASN A 200 -32.39 -1.18 21.74
N LEU A 201 -31.07 -0.99 21.91
CA LEU A 201 -30.42 -1.07 23.22
C LEU A 201 -30.87 0.02 24.18
N THR A 202 -31.06 1.25 23.69
CA THR A 202 -31.52 2.37 24.52
C THR A 202 -33.00 2.20 24.91
N GLY A 203 -33.81 1.66 23.99
CA GLY A 203 -35.26 1.45 24.17
C GLY A 203 -35.65 0.04 24.62
N ILE A 204 -34.74 -0.80 25.06
CA ILE A 204 -34.99 -2.23 25.33
C ILE A 204 -36.17 -2.50 26.29
N ASN A 205 -36.31 -1.69 27.33
CA ASN A 205 -37.41 -1.79 28.26
C ASN A 205 -38.76 -1.51 27.60
N VAL A 206 -38.79 -0.55 26.67
CA VAL A 206 -40.01 -0.22 25.89
C VAL A 206 -40.32 -1.34 24.91
N VAL A 207 -39.32 -1.89 24.23
CA VAL A 207 -39.50 -3.05 23.33
C VAL A 207 -40.14 -4.23 24.06
N HIS A 208 -39.64 -4.59 25.26
CA HIS A 208 -40.17 -5.66 26.06
C HIS A 208 -41.57 -5.32 26.60
N ALA A 209 -41.81 -4.08 27.06
CA ALA A 209 -43.11 -3.68 27.59
C ALA A 209 -44.24 -3.77 26.56
N TYR A 210 -43.92 -3.56 25.27
CA TYR A 210 -44.88 -3.62 24.16
C TYR A 210 -44.80 -4.92 23.34
N ASN A 211 -43.99 -5.90 23.75
CA ASN A 211 -43.76 -7.19 23.06
C ASN A 211 -43.39 -6.98 21.59
N ALA A 212 -42.52 -6.00 21.34
CA ALA A 212 -42.16 -5.50 19.98
C ALA A 212 -40.81 -6.07 19.47
N GLU A 213 -40.33 -7.18 20.03
CA GLU A 213 -39.04 -7.81 19.65
C GLU A 213 -39.03 -8.23 18.19
N ASP A 214 -40.10 -8.84 17.69
CA ASP A 214 -40.20 -9.25 16.27
C ASP A 214 -40.15 -8.08 15.31
N TYR A 215 -40.75 -6.96 15.68
CA TYR A 215 -40.67 -5.72 14.89
C TYR A 215 -39.22 -5.20 14.84
N GLN A 216 -38.52 -5.15 15.97
CA GLN A 216 -37.14 -4.70 16.03
C GLN A 216 -36.17 -5.65 15.31
N ASN A 217 -36.38 -6.97 15.44
CA ASN A 217 -35.63 -7.96 14.70
C ASN A 217 -35.82 -7.80 13.18
N SER A 218 -37.05 -7.61 12.72
CA SER A 218 -37.37 -7.37 11.32
C SER A 218 -36.71 -6.09 10.77
N LYS A 219 -36.73 -5.01 11.56
CA LYS A 219 -36.06 -3.72 11.23
C LYS A 219 -34.56 -3.88 11.14
N PHE A 220 -33.95 -4.61 12.08
CA PHE A 220 -32.52 -4.91 12.08
C PHE A 220 -32.15 -5.79 10.88
N GLU A 221 -32.85 -6.90 10.67
CA GLU A 221 -32.57 -7.85 9.58
C GLU A 221 -32.74 -7.20 8.20
N GLY A 222 -33.71 -6.32 8.02
CA GLY A 222 -33.87 -5.51 6.81
C GLY A 222 -32.65 -4.63 6.51
N SER A 223 -32.04 -4.05 7.56
CA SER A 223 -30.81 -3.23 7.44
C SER A 223 -29.58 -4.10 7.20
N ASN A 224 -29.47 -5.21 7.92
CA ASN A 224 -28.41 -6.20 7.85
C ASN A 224 -28.37 -6.85 6.46
N SER A 225 -29.50 -7.28 5.94
CA SER A 225 -29.59 -7.88 4.59
C SER A 225 -29.15 -6.93 3.48
N ARG A 226 -29.46 -5.63 3.58
CA ARG A 226 -28.99 -4.62 2.63
C ARG A 226 -27.46 -4.45 2.69
N LEU A 227 -26.91 -4.38 3.89
CA LEU A 227 -25.44 -4.30 4.11
C LEU A 227 -24.77 -5.55 3.55
N MET A 228 -25.26 -6.74 3.93
CA MET A 228 -24.72 -8.02 3.49
C MET A 228 -24.69 -8.11 1.96
N ARG A 229 -25.79 -7.78 1.26
CA ARG A 229 -25.84 -7.83 -0.22
C ARG A 229 -24.84 -6.87 -0.85
N THR A 230 -24.69 -5.66 -0.31
CA THR A 230 -23.74 -4.68 -0.84
C THR A 230 -22.29 -5.14 -0.62
N GLN A 231 -22.00 -5.67 0.55
CA GLN A 231 -20.68 -6.17 0.90
C GLN A 231 -20.32 -7.45 0.14
N LEU A 232 -21.30 -8.35 -0.05
CA LEU A 232 -21.13 -9.56 -0.85
C LEU A 232 -20.79 -9.22 -2.31
N PHE A 233 -21.44 -8.21 -2.90
CA PHE A 233 -21.09 -7.75 -4.24
C PHE A 233 -19.63 -7.25 -4.31
N ASN A 234 -19.22 -6.42 -3.35
CA ASN A 234 -17.83 -5.94 -3.28
C ASN A 234 -16.84 -7.10 -3.15
N GLN A 235 -17.10 -8.04 -2.24
CA GLN A 235 -16.24 -9.20 -2.01
C GLN A 235 -16.16 -10.11 -3.24
N ARG A 236 -17.28 -10.35 -3.92
CA ARG A 236 -17.30 -11.13 -5.18
C ARG A 236 -16.50 -10.43 -6.29
N THR A 237 -16.63 -9.11 -6.41
CA THR A 237 -15.88 -8.34 -7.40
C THR A 237 -14.36 -8.39 -7.11
N PHE A 238 -13.94 -8.29 -5.85
CA PHE A 238 -12.54 -8.46 -5.47
C PHE A 238 -12.06 -9.90 -5.63
N ALA A 239 -12.87 -10.89 -5.28
CA ALA A 239 -12.51 -12.30 -5.46
C ALA A 239 -12.27 -12.66 -6.93
N PHE A 240 -12.94 -11.95 -7.85
CA PHE A 240 -12.73 -12.13 -9.30
C PHE A 240 -11.43 -11.49 -9.81
N LEU A 241 -10.88 -10.51 -9.08
CA LEU A 241 -9.68 -9.78 -9.50
C LEU A 241 -8.45 -10.70 -9.59
N MET A 242 -8.19 -11.52 -8.56
CA MET A 242 -7.02 -12.41 -8.53
C MET A 242 -7.03 -13.46 -9.66
N PRO A 243 -8.12 -14.20 -9.92
CA PRO A 243 -8.22 -15.08 -11.09
C PRO A 243 -7.98 -14.37 -12.42
N VAL A 244 -8.53 -13.17 -12.60
CA VAL A 244 -8.34 -12.39 -13.84
C VAL A 244 -6.89 -11.97 -14.03
N VAL A 245 -6.22 -11.49 -12.97
CA VAL A 245 -4.79 -11.15 -13.02
C VAL A 245 -3.95 -12.39 -13.33
N THR A 246 -4.21 -13.50 -12.64
CA THR A 246 -3.48 -14.76 -12.88
C THR A 246 -3.71 -15.27 -14.31
N LEU A 247 -4.95 -15.23 -14.80
CA LEU A 247 -5.26 -15.58 -16.18
C LEU A 247 -4.52 -14.66 -17.16
N GLY A 248 -4.52 -13.33 -16.89
CA GLY A 248 -3.81 -12.35 -17.70
C GLY A 248 -2.30 -12.63 -17.76
N MET A 249 -1.67 -12.90 -16.61
CA MET A 249 -0.25 -13.23 -16.54
C MET A 249 0.08 -14.52 -17.31
N ASN A 250 -0.68 -15.59 -17.10
CA ASN A 250 -0.46 -16.86 -17.78
C ASN A 250 -0.75 -16.77 -19.29
N SER A 251 -1.78 -15.98 -19.68
CA SER A 251 -2.08 -15.73 -21.09
C SER A 251 -0.97 -14.91 -21.75
N LEU A 252 -0.43 -13.91 -21.05
CA LEU A 252 0.71 -13.14 -21.53
C LEU A 252 1.93 -14.05 -21.72
N ALA A 253 2.26 -14.89 -20.74
CA ALA A 253 3.36 -15.85 -20.85
C ALA A 253 3.14 -16.80 -22.04
N LEU A 254 1.94 -17.36 -22.21
CA LEU A 254 1.61 -18.21 -23.35
C LEU A 254 1.82 -17.51 -24.69
N VAL A 255 1.36 -16.26 -24.82
CA VAL A 255 1.51 -15.50 -26.06
C VAL A 255 2.97 -15.15 -26.33
N ILE A 256 3.74 -14.78 -25.28
CA ILE A 256 5.19 -14.53 -25.40
C ILE A 256 5.91 -15.78 -25.91
N TYR A 257 5.64 -16.95 -25.35
CA TYR A 257 6.26 -18.20 -25.80
C TYR A 257 5.80 -18.62 -27.19
N TRP A 258 4.52 -18.44 -27.53
CA TRP A 258 4.00 -18.79 -28.86
C TRP A 258 4.61 -17.90 -29.95
N VAL A 259 4.50 -16.58 -29.79
CA VAL A 259 5.07 -15.62 -30.76
C VAL A 259 6.60 -15.74 -30.77
N GLY A 260 7.21 -15.90 -29.60
CA GLY A 260 8.64 -16.13 -29.46
C GLY A 260 9.12 -17.37 -30.23
N ALA A 261 8.39 -18.48 -30.11
CA ALA A 261 8.70 -19.70 -30.88
C ALA A 261 8.63 -19.46 -32.41
N ALA A 262 7.66 -18.65 -32.87
CA ALA A 262 7.58 -18.26 -34.27
C ALA A 262 8.78 -17.38 -34.69
N LEU A 263 9.22 -16.47 -33.83
CA LEU A 263 10.41 -15.63 -34.08
C LEU A 263 11.68 -16.47 -34.14
N VAL A 264 11.90 -17.44 -33.22
CA VAL A 264 13.03 -18.35 -33.24
C VAL A 264 13.02 -19.21 -34.52
N ASN A 265 11.83 -19.66 -34.96
CA ASN A 265 11.72 -20.47 -36.19
C ASN A 265 11.97 -19.66 -37.46
N ALA A 266 11.81 -18.34 -37.41
CA ALA A 266 12.15 -17.45 -38.54
C ALA A 266 13.66 -17.26 -38.72
N VAL A 267 14.48 -17.54 -37.69
CA VAL A 267 15.93 -17.52 -37.78
C VAL A 267 16.40 -18.75 -38.59
N PRO A 268 17.32 -18.59 -39.57
CA PRO A 268 17.84 -19.70 -40.37
C PRO A 268 18.34 -20.85 -39.52
N ALA A 269 18.02 -22.11 -39.93
CA ALA A 269 18.40 -23.32 -39.15
C ALA A 269 19.92 -23.53 -39.07
N ALA A 270 20.67 -22.93 -40.00
CA ALA A 270 22.13 -23.00 -40.02
C ALA A 270 22.79 -22.10 -38.94
N ASP A 271 22.09 -21.07 -38.43
CA ASP A 271 22.58 -20.18 -37.40
C ASP A 271 22.05 -20.61 -36.02
N THR A 272 22.64 -21.64 -35.48
CA THR A 272 22.26 -22.21 -34.19
C THR A 272 22.50 -21.21 -33.05
N ALA A 273 23.57 -20.37 -33.13
CA ALA A 273 23.88 -19.40 -32.12
C ALA A 273 22.81 -18.29 -32.03
N ALA A 274 22.39 -17.73 -33.17
CA ALA A 274 21.33 -16.73 -33.20
C ALA A 274 19.96 -17.27 -32.76
N ARG A 275 19.67 -18.56 -33.02
CA ARG A 275 18.47 -19.23 -32.51
C ARG A 275 18.48 -19.37 -31.01
N LEU A 276 19.61 -19.75 -30.44
CA LEU A 276 19.78 -19.92 -29.00
C LEU A 276 19.66 -18.59 -28.28
N GLU A 277 20.32 -17.55 -28.80
CA GLU A 277 20.20 -16.18 -28.28
C GLU A 277 18.75 -15.69 -28.31
N SER A 278 18.06 -15.89 -29.44
CA SER A 278 16.63 -15.54 -29.58
C SER A 278 15.77 -16.29 -28.59
N PHE A 279 15.98 -17.56 -28.36
CA PHE A 279 15.26 -18.36 -27.37
C PHE A 279 15.51 -17.85 -25.95
N SER A 280 16.76 -17.60 -25.59
CA SER A 280 17.13 -17.08 -24.28
C SER A 280 16.49 -15.71 -24.03
N ASN A 281 16.53 -14.82 -25.04
CA ASN A 281 15.88 -13.51 -24.97
C ASN A 281 14.36 -13.62 -24.70
N ILE A 282 13.66 -14.61 -25.23
CA ILE A 282 12.23 -14.83 -25.00
C ILE A 282 11.95 -15.23 -23.54
N VAL A 283 12.77 -16.12 -22.98
CA VAL A 283 12.65 -16.56 -21.58
C VAL A 283 12.82 -15.36 -20.62
N VAL A 284 13.86 -14.57 -20.85
CA VAL A 284 14.16 -13.37 -20.07
C VAL A 284 13.07 -12.32 -20.23
N PHE A 285 12.58 -12.14 -21.46
CA PHE A 285 11.47 -11.23 -21.75
C PHE A 285 10.22 -11.58 -20.93
N GLY A 286 9.86 -12.87 -20.84
CA GLY A 286 8.73 -13.34 -20.03
C GLY A 286 8.87 -12.95 -18.54
N THR A 287 10.09 -13.02 -18.02
CA THR A 287 10.38 -12.63 -16.64
C THR A 287 10.23 -11.12 -16.42
N TYR A 288 10.79 -10.29 -17.32
CA TYR A 288 10.60 -8.83 -17.24
C TYR A 288 9.14 -8.40 -17.40
N ALA A 289 8.39 -9.06 -18.32
CA ALA A 289 6.97 -8.80 -18.48
C ALA A 289 6.20 -9.08 -17.18
N THR A 290 6.57 -10.14 -16.45
CA THR A 290 6.02 -10.44 -15.12
C THR A 290 6.35 -9.35 -14.12
N TYR A 291 7.58 -8.81 -14.09
CA TYR A 291 7.96 -7.72 -13.21
C TYR A 291 7.18 -6.42 -13.49
N VAL A 292 6.90 -6.11 -14.76
CA VAL A 292 6.04 -4.97 -15.11
C VAL A 292 4.62 -5.15 -14.55
N VAL A 293 4.01 -6.31 -14.72
CA VAL A 293 2.67 -6.59 -14.17
C VAL A 293 2.68 -6.51 -12.64
N MET A 294 3.68 -7.09 -11.98
CA MET A 294 3.81 -7.03 -10.52
C MET A 294 4.00 -5.61 -10.01
N SER A 295 4.77 -4.77 -10.71
CA SER A 295 4.97 -3.37 -10.32
C SER A 295 3.66 -2.57 -10.41
N ILE A 296 2.84 -2.84 -11.41
CA ILE A 296 1.51 -2.24 -11.54
C ILE A 296 0.60 -2.67 -10.38
N MET A 297 0.62 -3.96 -10.01
CA MET A 297 -0.13 -4.44 -8.84
C MET A 297 0.29 -3.74 -7.55
N MET A 298 1.60 -3.52 -7.36
CA MET A 298 2.11 -2.76 -6.21
C MET A 298 1.58 -1.32 -6.20
N LEU A 299 1.51 -0.63 -7.36
CA LEU A 299 0.94 0.71 -7.47
C LEU A 299 -0.54 0.73 -7.09
N VAL A 300 -1.32 -0.26 -7.52
CA VAL A 300 -2.75 -0.37 -7.17
C VAL A 300 -2.95 -0.52 -5.66
N ILE A 301 -2.14 -1.35 -4.99
CA ILE A 301 -2.19 -1.52 -3.53
C ILE A 301 -1.97 -0.18 -2.82
N ILE A 302 -0.98 0.62 -3.26
CA ILE A 302 -0.71 1.94 -2.69
C ILE A 302 -1.92 2.87 -2.86
N ILE A 303 -2.48 2.93 -4.08
CA ILE A 303 -3.64 3.78 -4.39
C ILE A 303 -4.84 3.42 -3.51
N MET A 304 -5.01 2.14 -3.16
CA MET A 304 -6.09 1.69 -2.28
C MET A 304 -5.87 2.06 -0.80
N LEU A 305 -4.62 2.10 -0.33
CA LEU A 305 -4.28 2.40 1.06
C LEU A 305 -4.26 3.90 1.37
N LEU A 306 -3.88 4.72 0.39
CA LEU A 306 -3.69 6.17 0.56
C LEU A 306 -4.92 6.94 1.07
N PRO A 307 -6.17 6.71 0.57
CA PRO A 307 -7.33 7.47 1.03
C PRO A 307 -7.65 7.29 2.51
N ALA A 308 -7.53 6.08 3.04
CA ALA A 308 -7.77 5.80 4.45
C ALA A 308 -6.78 6.54 5.35
N ALA A 309 -5.49 6.46 5.01
CA ALA A 309 -4.44 7.18 5.74
C ALA A 309 -4.56 8.71 5.60
N GLN A 310 -5.06 9.21 4.47
CA GLN A 310 -5.27 10.64 4.28
C GLN A 310 -6.36 11.17 5.21
N VAL A 311 -7.47 10.44 5.38
CA VAL A 311 -8.55 10.80 6.32
C VAL A 311 -8.04 10.76 7.76
N SER A 312 -7.33 9.70 8.16
CA SER A 312 -6.73 9.60 9.49
C SER A 312 -5.71 10.71 9.76
N ALA A 313 -4.86 11.03 8.77
CA ALA A 313 -3.93 12.15 8.87
C ALA A 313 -4.63 13.52 8.99
N GLN A 314 -5.77 13.71 8.34
CA GLN A 314 -6.57 14.93 8.48
C GLN A 314 -7.11 15.07 9.90
N ARG A 315 -7.68 14.00 10.46
CA ARG A 315 -8.20 13.98 11.84
C ARG A 315 -7.12 14.24 12.88
N ILE A 316 -5.91 13.71 12.67
CA ILE A 316 -4.76 13.99 13.54
C ILE A 316 -4.38 15.47 13.44
N ASN A 317 -4.32 16.03 12.23
CA ASN A 317 -3.99 17.44 12.04
C ASN A 317 -5.04 18.38 12.67
N GLU A 318 -6.33 18.03 12.65
CA GLU A 318 -7.38 18.81 13.33
C GLU A 318 -7.08 18.98 14.82
N VAL A 319 -6.58 17.94 15.51
CA VAL A 319 -6.17 18.02 16.91
C VAL A 319 -4.91 18.87 17.07
N LEU A 320 -3.91 18.64 16.22
CA LEU A 320 -2.61 19.32 16.32
C LEU A 320 -2.66 20.79 15.93
N ASP A 321 -3.59 21.18 15.06
CA ASP A 321 -3.78 22.54 14.57
C ASP A 321 -4.85 23.30 15.41
N SER A 322 -5.55 22.65 16.37
CA SER A 322 -6.54 23.32 17.21
C SER A 322 -5.86 24.30 18.17
N ASP A 323 -6.42 25.48 18.31
CA ASP A 323 -5.97 26.45 19.32
C ASP A 323 -6.60 26.12 20.67
N THR A 324 -5.82 26.28 21.74
CA THR A 324 -6.33 26.14 23.12
C THR A 324 -6.93 27.48 23.57
N SER A 325 -8.12 27.43 24.15
CA SER A 325 -8.82 28.63 24.61
C SER A 325 -8.19 29.24 25.86
N ILE A 326 -7.43 28.43 26.62
CA ILE A 326 -6.72 28.90 27.82
C ILE A 326 -5.27 29.18 27.44
N HIS A 327 -4.88 30.44 27.60
CA HIS A 327 -3.50 30.88 27.42
C HIS A 327 -2.88 31.21 28.77
N GLU A 328 -1.59 30.85 28.95
CA GLU A 328 -0.85 31.22 30.15
C GLU A 328 -0.72 32.73 30.26
N GLY A 329 -0.92 33.27 31.48
CA GLY A 329 -0.70 34.66 31.79
C GLY A 329 0.78 35.04 31.64
N ARG A 330 1.06 36.32 31.35
CA ARG A 330 2.44 36.81 31.20
C ARG A 330 3.09 37.20 32.55
N ARG A 331 2.35 37.19 33.67
CA ARG A 331 2.88 37.52 35.00
C ARG A 331 3.35 36.26 35.70
N THR A 332 4.62 36.19 36.03
CA THR A 332 5.26 35.12 36.80
C THR A 332 5.40 35.47 38.28
N ASP A 333 5.29 36.76 38.61
CA ASP A 333 5.47 37.26 39.97
C ASP A 333 4.17 37.84 40.53
N SER A 334 3.83 37.43 41.73
CA SER A 334 2.74 38.03 42.52
C SER A 334 3.35 38.72 43.74
N PRO A 335 3.12 40.04 43.93
CA PRO A 335 3.60 40.75 45.13
C PRO A 335 2.88 40.27 46.40
N ASP A 336 1.69 39.71 46.29
CA ASP A 336 0.89 39.20 47.39
C ASP A 336 0.74 37.72 47.31
N THR A 337 1.34 36.99 48.25
CA THR A 337 1.20 35.52 48.34
C THR A 337 0.00 35.20 49.23
N GLY A 338 -0.94 34.43 48.67
CA GLY A 338 -2.06 33.83 49.41
C GLY A 338 -3.38 34.59 49.35
N THR A 339 -3.50 35.70 48.58
CA THR A 339 -4.77 36.42 48.34
C THR A 339 -5.34 36.07 46.97
N VAL A 340 -6.63 35.71 46.91
CA VAL A 340 -7.38 35.50 45.67
C VAL A 340 -8.58 36.44 45.68
N GLU A 341 -8.68 37.35 44.71
CA GLU A 341 -9.76 38.29 44.58
C GLU A 341 -10.47 38.11 43.23
N PHE A 342 -11.78 37.90 43.30
CA PHE A 342 -12.64 37.86 42.09
C PHE A 342 -13.29 39.23 41.90
N ARG A 343 -12.94 39.96 40.84
CA ARG A 343 -13.56 41.25 40.49
C ARG A 343 -14.34 41.11 39.17
N ASN A 344 -15.66 41.30 39.23
CA ASN A 344 -16.55 41.29 38.07
C ASN A 344 -16.38 40.02 37.19
N VAL A 345 -16.32 38.84 37.80
CA VAL A 345 -16.20 37.56 37.11
C VAL A 345 -17.60 37.06 36.79
N SER A 346 -17.86 36.75 35.51
CA SER A 346 -19.09 36.11 35.03
C SER A 346 -18.71 34.80 34.35
N PHE A 347 -19.51 33.77 34.58
CA PHE A 347 -19.35 32.45 33.92
C PHE A 347 -20.52 32.23 32.98
#